data_c2c1613742857d8bb836a6918254a890
#
_entry.id   c2c1613742857d8bb836a6918254a890
#
_cell.length_a   1.000
_cell.length_b   1.000
_cell.length_c   1.000
_cell.angle_alpha   90.00
_cell.angle_beta   90.00
_cell.angle_gamma   90.00
#
_symmetry.space_group_name_H-M   'P 1'
#
loop_
_entity.id
_entity.type
_entity.pdbx_description
1 polymer ?
#
loop_
_entity_poly.entity_id
_entity_poly.type
_entity_poly.pdbx_seq_one_letter_code
_entity_poly.pdbx_strand_id
1 'polypeptide(L)'
;IINQGTVTCTDEDGCILTPDLTGGTTRITSDTPITSTDWATKLGWYIDLIGPSTANNFGERQVSNSIIRNGKVIFTTLLPSDDPCDFGGSGWLMELDLASGARLQYSPFDTNDDGNFDRADYICIANCDLDADGNPDPDRVDVPASGKKSEVGIIPTPSIASEAGGQKEYKYTSGSSGQIEVTVENPGPGFEGRQ
;
A
#
# COMPACT_ATOMS: atom_id res chain seq x y z
N ILE A 1 11.05 6.59 -11.26
CA ILE A 1 11.55 6.37 -9.89
C ILE A 1 10.42 6.79 -8.99
N ILE A 2 9.81 5.84 -8.33
CA ILE A 2 8.81 6.11 -7.33
C ILE A 2 9.51 6.02 -6.01
N ASN A 3 9.58 7.13 -5.31
CA ASN A 3 10.19 7.19 -4.01
C ASN A 3 9.11 7.00 -2.95
N GLN A 4 9.22 5.98 -2.13
CA GLN A 4 8.38 5.80 -0.98
C GLN A 4 8.80 6.81 0.08
N GLY A 5 8.21 7.96 0.01
CA GLY A 5 8.02 8.90 1.08
C GLY A 5 9.18 9.29 1.97
N THR A 6 10.16 9.99 1.49
CA THR A 6 10.72 11.13 2.18
C THR A 6 10.85 12.26 1.19
N VAL A 7 9.74 12.69 0.73
CA VAL A 7 9.72 14.01 0.17
C VAL A 7 9.18 14.85 1.31
N THR A 8 9.97 15.80 1.76
CA THR A 8 9.45 16.96 2.45
C THR A 8 8.55 17.60 1.42
N CYS A 9 7.29 17.18 1.39
CA CYS A 9 6.32 17.70 0.46
C CYS A 9 6.03 19.12 0.87
N THR A 10 6.39 20.03 0.04
CA THR A 10 5.74 21.34 -0.01
C THR A 10 4.47 21.15 -0.82
N ASP A 11 3.43 21.89 -0.50
CA ASP A 11 2.08 21.80 -1.10
C ASP A 11 2.07 21.90 -2.65
N GLU A 12 3.20 22.18 -3.29
CA GLU A 12 3.33 22.39 -4.73
C GLU A 12 3.83 21.17 -5.51
N ASP A 13 4.34 20.12 -4.86
CA ASP A 13 5.04 19.03 -5.54
C ASP A 13 4.25 17.73 -5.64
N GLY A 14 2.99 17.68 -5.28
CA GLY A 14 2.13 16.51 -5.40
C GLY A 14 2.58 15.31 -4.57
N CYS A 15 3.34 15.54 -3.55
CA CYS A 15 3.81 14.51 -2.64
C CYS A 15 2.74 14.14 -1.61
N ILE A 16 2.67 12.87 -1.30
CA ILE A 16 1.72 12.34 -0.33
C ILE A 16 2.39 12.20 1.01
N LEU A 17 1.86 12.93 1.98
CA LEU A 17 2.16 12.72 3.37
C LEU A 17 1.39 11.48 3.81
N THR A 18 2.09 10.40 4.13
CA THR A 18 1.47 9.35 4.90
C THR A 18 1.03 9.92 6.24
N PRO A 19 -0.25 9.79 6.61
CA PRO A 19 -0.67 10.11 7.96
C PRO A 19 0.17 9.28 8.92
N ASP A 20 0.61 9.93 9.97
CA ASP A 20 1.48 9.49 11.05
C ASP A 20 1.92 8.00 11.02
N LEU A 21 3.16 7.74 10.62
CA LEU A 21 3.70 6.38 10.46
C LEU A 21 4.00 5.68 11.78
N THR A 22 3.92 6.37 12.89
CA THR A 22 4.18 5.77 14.21
C THR A 22 3.04 4.88 14.71
N GLY A 23 1.89 4.88 14.02
CA GLY A 23 0.73 4.08 14.36
C GLY A 23 -0.16 3.69 13.17
N GLY A 24 0.15 4.16 11.96
CA GLY A 24 -0.67 3.94 10.78
C GLY A 24 -0.71 2.48 10.34
N THR A 25 -1.90 2.02 9.97
CA THR A 25 -2.15 0.67 9.42
C THR A 25 -2.11 0.65 7.90
N THR A 26 -2.07 1.81 7.27
CA THR A 26 -2.09 1.99 5.81
C THR A 26 -0.91 2.81 5.34
N ARG A 27 -0.49 2.55 4.11
CA ARG A 27 0.63 3.24 3.46
C ARG A 27 0.21 3.78 2.10
N ILE A 28 0.72 4.94 1.76
CA ILE A 28 0.48 5.60 0.48
C ILE A 28 1.83 5.81 -0.20
N THR A 29 1.93 5.44 -1.46
CA THR A 29 3.09 5.76 -2.31
C THR A 29 2.80 6.99 -3.16
N SER A 30 3.86 7.65 -3.67
CA SER A 30 3.71 8.76 -4.60
C SER A 30 2.96 8.33 -5.87
N ASP A 31 2.26 9.28 -6.49
CA ASP A 31 1.57 9.09 -7.76
C ASP A 31 2.35 9.75 -8.90
N THR A 32 3.61 9.36 -9.04
CA THR A 32 4.45 9.78 -10.18
C THR A 32 4.58 8.59 -11.12
N PRO A 33 3.57 8.35 -11.98
CA PRO A 33 3.57 7.18 -12.83
C PRO A 33 4.68 7.25 -13.89
N ILE A 34 5.24 6.12 -14.23
CA ILE A 34 6.10 5.99 -15.40
C ILE A 34 5.22 6.17 -16.64
N THR A 35 5.60 7.12 -17.49
CA THR A 35 4.85 7.46 -18.71
C THR A 35 5.44 6.75 -19.94
N SER A 36 4.71 6.80 -21.06
CA SER A 36 5.20 6.29 -22.33
C SER A 36 6.52 6.96 -22.78
N THR A 37 6.72 8.22 -22.41
CA THR A 37 7.96 8.96 -22.69
C THR A 37 9.13 8.40 -21.87
N ASP A 38 8.89 8.00 -20.63
CA ASP A 38 9.92 7.37 -19.80
C ASP A 38 10.33 6.01 -20.37
N TRP A 39 9.36 5.19 -20.80
CA TRP A 39 9.63 3.89 -21.42
C TRP A 39 10.45 3.96 -22.71
N ALA A 40 10.49 5.11 -23.38
CA ALA A 40 11.35 5.30 -24.55
C ALA A 40 12.86 5.28 -24.20
N THR A 41 13.22 5.55 -22.96
CA THR A 41 14.61 5.70 -22.50
C THR A 41 14.96 4.89 -21.26
N LYS A 42 13.97 4.38 -20.51
CA LYS A 42 14.15 3.65 -19.26
C LYS A 42 13.70 2.20 -19.42
N LEU A 43 14.34 1.29 -18.70
CA LEU A 43 14.09 -0.15 -18.78
C LEU A 43 13.13 -0.67 -17.71
N GLY A 44 12.75 0.18 -16.76
CA GLY A 44 11.90 -0.21 -15.63
C GLY A 44 11.77 0.91 -14.61
N TRP A 45 11.11 0.59 -13.53
CA TRP A 45 10.98 1.44 -12.36
C TRP A 45 11.48 0.71 -11.11
N TYR A 46 11.78 1.44 -10.07
CA TYR A 46 12.09 0.91 -8.75
C TYR A 46 11.46 1.79 -7.68
N ILE A 47 11.32 1.24 -6.49
CA ILE A 47 10.84 1.96 -5.32
C ILE A 47 11.85 1.82 -4.18
N ASP A 48 12.22 2.93 -3.59
CA ASP A 48 13.04 2.95 -2.38
C ASP A 48 12.14 2.75 -1.16
N LEU A 49 12.41 1.70 -0.40
CA LEU A 49 11.69 1.39 0.83
C LEU A 49 12.23 2.22 2.00
N ILE A 50 12.06 3.53 1.88
CA ILE A 50 12.51 4.49 2.87
C ILE A 50 11.28 5.03 3.60
N GLY A 51 11.33 5.06 4.92
CA GLY A 51 10.29 5.67 5.72
C GLY A 51 10.21 7.19 5.49
N PRO A 52 9.12 7.86 5.85
CA PRO A 52 8.89 9.29 5.57
C PRO A 52 9.86 10.23 6.29
N SER A 53 10.65 9.73 7.19
CA SER A 53 11.73 10.48 7.84
C SER A 53 13.06 9.82 7.57
N THR A 54 14.04 10.58 7.07
CA THR A 54 15.41 10.10 6.90
C THR A 54 16.05 9.68 8.24
N ALA A 55 15.53 10.17 9.37
CA ALA A 55 15.92 9.73 10.71
C ALA A 55 15.42 8.33 11.06
N ASN A 56 14.44 7.80 10.30
CA ASN A 56 13.74 6.54 10.56
C ASN A 56 14.00 5.52 9.45
N ASN A 57 15.22 5.43 8.96
CA ASN A 57 15.59 4.35 8.05
C ASN A 57 15.79 3.05 8.84
N PHE A 58 14.69 2.35 9.09
CA PHE A 58 14.66 1.09 9.87
C PHE A 58 15.15 -0.13 9.08
N GLY A 59 15.74 0.06 7.89
CA GLY A 59 16.23 -1.02 7.06
C GLY A 59 15.12 -1.89 6.48
N GLU A 60 14.00 -1.27 6.14
CA GLU A 60 12.92 -1.97 5.44
C GLU A 60 13.41 -2.60 4.16
N ARG A 61 12.98 -3.83 3.91
CA ARG A 61 13.42 -4.59 2.74
C ARG A 61 12.37 -5.59 2.27
N GLN A 62 12.41 -5.89 0.99
CA GLN A 62 11.68 -7.02 0.42
C GLN A 62 12.60 -8.25 0.42
N VAL A 63 12.13 -9.36 0.96
CA VAL A 63 12.86 -10.64 1.01
C VAL A 63 12.05 -11.78 0.40
N SER A 64 10.75 -11.59 0.21
CA SER A 64 9.84 -12.56 -0.39
C SER A 64 9.62 -12.25 -1.87
N ASN A 65 9.21 -13.25 -2.65
CA ASN A 65 8.91 -13.08 -4.06
C ASN A 65 7.69 -12.17 -4.27
N SER A 66 7.74 -11.32 -5.29
CA SER A 66 6.57 -10.59 -5.76
C SER A 66 5.65 -11.49 -6.58
N ILE A 67 4.35 -11.15 -6.58
CA ILE A 67 3.33 -11.74 -7.46
C ILE A 67 2.87 -10.68 -8.45
N ILE A 68 2.76 -11.05 -9.72
CA ILE A 68 2.10 -10.23 -10.74
C ILE A 68 0.71 -10.79 -10.96
N ARG A 69 -0.31 -9.96 -10.75
CA ARG A 69 -1.71 -10.37 -10.90
C ARG A 69 -2.59 -9.17 -11.23
N ASN A 70 -3.48 -9.33 -12.21
CA ASN A 70 -4.46 -8.31 -12.61
C ASN A 70 -3.85 -6.92 -12.87
N GLY A 71 -2.67 -6.87 -13.52
CA GLY A 71 -2.00 -5.61 -13.83
C GLY A 71 -1.31 -4.93 -12.64
N LYS A 72 -1.28 -5.58 -11.50
CA LYS A 72 -0.59 -5.08 -10.30
C LYS A 72 0.58 -5.98 -9.90
N VAL A 73 1.56 -5.39 -9.24
CA VAL A 73 2.61 -6.08 -8.52
C VAL A 73 2.25 -6.10 -7.04
N ILE A 74 2.24 -7.29 -6.46
CA ILE A 74 1.94 -7.56 -5.06
C ILE A 74 3.22 -8.05 -4.42
N PHE A 75 3.63 -7.41 -3.33
CA PHE A 75 4.83 -7.80 -2.61
C PHE A 75 4.72 -7.48 -1.13
N THR A 76 5.53 -8.15 -0.34
CA THR A 76 5.61 -7.90 1.09
C THR A 76 6.97 -7.34 1.46
N THR A 77 6.98 -6.43 2.43
CA THR A 77 8.21 -5.91 3.02
C THR A 77 8.32 -6.34 4.46
N LEU A 78 9.51 -6.25 5.00
CA LEU A 78 9.77 -6.43 6.42
C LEU A 78 10.57 -5.26 6.99
N LEU A 79 10.22 -4.89 8.21
CA LEU A 79 11.00 -4.00 9.06
C LEU A 79 11.51 -4.82 10.25
N PRO A 80 12.83 -4.98 10.40
CA PRO A 80 13.37 -5.66 11.58
C PRO A 80 13.00 -4.92 12.87
N SER A 81 12.77 -5.66 13.94
CA SER A 81 12.69 -5.09 15.29
C SER A 81 14.06 -5.03 15.92
N ASP A 82 14.33 -3.95 16.66
CA ASP A 82 15.51 -3.85 17.50
C ASP A 82 15.33 -4.55 18.86
N ASP A 83 14.09 -4.96 19.19
CA ASP A 83 13.79 -5.73 20.39
C ASP A 83 13.97 -7.23 20.12
N PRO A 84 14.95 -7.89 20.76
CA PRO A 84 15.17 -9.33 20.56
C PRO A 84 14.04 -10.21 21.11
N CYS A 85 13.14 -9.66 21.91
CA CYS A 85 11.97 -10.36 22.45
C CYS A 85 10.72 -10.20 21.59
N ASP A 86 10.75 -9.35 20.58
CA ASP A 86 9.68 -9.20 19.61
C ASP A 86 9.72 -10.31 18.56
N PHE A 87 8.62 -10.49 17.82
CA PHE A 87 8.48 -11.51 16.76
C PHE A 87 9.31 -11.22 15.49
N GLY A 88 10.46 -10.57 15.63
CA GLY A 88 11.41 -10.28 14.56
C GLY A 88 11.13 -9.00 13.79
N GLY A 89 10.00 -8.33 14.04
CA GLY A 89 9.64 -7.07 13.41
C GLY A 89 8.22 -7.01 12.88
N SER A 90 7.99 -6.12 11.95
CA SER A 90 6.69 -5.92 11.29
C SER A 90 6.83 -6.06 9.76
N GLY A 91 5.71 -6.07 9.06
CA GLY A 91 5.69 -6.16 7.62
C GLY A 91 4.56 -5.36 7.00
N TRP A 92 4.66 -5.16 5.70
CA TRP A 92 3.64 -4.51 4.89
C TRP A 92 3.28 -5.40 3.71
N LEU A 93 2.00 -5.49 3.40
CA LEU A 93 1.49 -5.99 2.14
C LEU A 93 1.31 -4.79 1.21
N MET A 94 1.98 -4.81 0.06
CA MET A 94 2.05 -3.69 -0.89
C MET A 94 1.45 -4.08 -2.23
N GLU A 95 0.71 -3.14 -2.83
CA GLU A 95 0.15 -3.28 -4.18
C GLU A 95 0.35 -2.02 -5.00
N LEU A 96 0.97 -2.15 -6.15
CA LEU A 96 1.25 -1.06 -7.08
C LEU A 96 0.85 -1.45 -8.50
N ASP A 97 0.59 -0.47 -9.33
CA ASP A 97 0.40 -0.70 -10.76
C ASP A 97 1.68 -1.23 -11.39
N LEU A 98 1.57 -2.35 -12.08
CA LEU A 98 2.73 -3.04 -12.65
C LEU A 98 3.45 -2.20 -13.71
N ALA A 99 2.71 -1.50 -14.54
CA ALA A 99 3.27 -0.79 -15.67
C ALA A 99 3.88 0.55 -15.30
N SER A 100 3.23 1.29 -14.41
CA SER A 100 3.68 2.63 -14.02
C SER A 100 4.45 2.66 -12.71
N GLY A 101 4.31 1.64 -11.86
CA GLY A 101 4.86 1.62 -10.52
C GLY A 101 4.17 2.60 -9.55
N ALA A 102 3.13 3.30 -10.01
CA ALA A 102 2.35 4.23 -9.21
C ALA A 102 1.36 3.47 -8.31
N ARG A 103 0.72 4.19 -7.39
CA ARG A 103 -0.43 3.63 -6.67
C ARG A 103 -1.57 3.29 -7.64
N LEU A 104 -2.41 2.35 -7.25
CA LEU A 104 -3.60 2.00 -8.02
C LEU A 104 -4.59 3.18 -8.04
N GLN A 105 -5.49 3.19 -9.02
CA GLN A 105 -6.53 4.21 -9.15
C GLN A 105 -7.83 3.85 -8.41
N TYR A 106 -7.82 2.76 -7.65
CA TYR A 106 -8.90 2.24 -6.82
C TYR A 106 -8.33 1.71 -5.52
N SER A 107 -9.13 1.64 -4.45
CA SER A 107 -8.67 1.04 -3.20
C SER A 107 -8.58 -0.49 -3.35
N PRO A 108 -7.37 -1.08 -3.26
CA PRO A 108 -7.24 -2.52 -3.20
C PRO A 108 -7.65 -3.09 -1.84
N PHE A 109 -7.57 -2.30 -0.78
CA PHE A 109 -7.80 -2.72 0.60
C PHE A 109 -9.13 -2.19 1.12
N ASP A 110 -9.82 -3.02 1.88
CA ASP A 110 -10.88 -2.64 2.79
C ASP A 110 -10.20 -2.08 4.05
N THR A 111 -10.19 -0.77 4.19
CA THR A 111 -9.45 -0.09 5.27
C THR A 111 -10.29 0.16 6.50
N ASN A 112 -11.61 0.08 6.36
CA ASN A 112 -12.59 0.27 7.43
C ASN A 112 -13.28 -1.03 7.87
N ASP A 113 -12.93 -2.16 7.23
CA ASP A 113 -13.45 -3.51 7.49
C ASP A 113 -14.99 -3.62 7.34
N ASP A 114 -15.60 -2.83 6.46
CA ASP A 114 -17.06 -2.88 6.20
C ASP A 114 -17.44 -3.88 5.09
N GLY A 115 -16.46 -4.47 4.44
CA GLY A 115 -16.62 -5.46 3.37
C GLY A 115 -16.94 -4.87 2.00
N ASN A 116 -16.91 -3.56 1.85
CA ASN A 116 -17.06 -2.86 0.58
C ASN A 116 -15.71 -2.26 0.18
N PHE A 117 -15.60 -1.82 -1.08
CA PHE A 117 -14.41 -1.12 -1.60
C PHE A 117 -14.87 0.16 -2.26
N ASP A 118 -15.03 1.19 -1.46
CA ASP A 118 -15.56 2.47 -1.90
C ASP A 118 -14.71 3.65 -1.44
N ARG A 119 -15.27 4.86 -1.45
CA ARG A 119 -14.52 6.05 -1.03
C ARG A 119 -14.21 6.10 0.46
N ALA A 120 -14.90 5.32 1.28
CA ALA A 120 -14.60 5.23 2.70
C ALA A 120 -13.25 4.54 2.97
N ASP A 121 -12.76 3.74 1.99
CA ASP A 121 -11.43 3.11 2.03
C ASP A 121 -10.30 4.00 1.53
N TYR A 122 -10.63 5.21 1.08
CA TYR A 122 -9.62 6.16 0.61
C TYR A 122 -9.07 6.94 1.79
N ILE A 123 -7.81 7.27 1.71
CA ILE A 123 -7.10 7.98 2.76
C ILE A 123 -7.01 9.45 2.37
N CYS A 124 -7.47 10.31 3.24
CA CYS A 124 -7.36 11.73 3.05
C CYS A 124 -5.91 12.19 3.22
N ILE A 125 -5.41 12.95 2.26
CA ILE A 125 -4.03 13.45 2.23
C ILE A 125 -3.95 14.97 2.26
N ALA A 126 -5.04 15.68 1.93
CA ALA A 126 -5.09 17.13 1.96
C ALA A 126 -6.52 17.59 2.24
N ASN A 127 -6.64 18.71 2.94
CA ASN A 127 -7.92 19.36 3.28
C ASN A 127 -8.92 18.39 3.92
N CYS A 128 -8.46 17.62 4.89
CA CYS A 128 -9.24 16.52 5.45
C CYS A 128 -10.40 17.02 6.32
N ASP A 129 -10.16 18.01 7.17
CA ASP A 129 -11.12 18.70 8.03
C ASP A 129 -10.34 19.81 8.76
N LEU A 130 -10.09 20.92 8.06
CA LEU A 130 -9.20 21.97 8.55
C LEU A 130 -9.82 22.81 9.67
N ASP A 131 -11.16 22.94 9.68
CA ASP A 131 -11.88 23.72 10.68
C ASP A 131 -12.46 22.89 11.84
N ALA A 132 -12.28 21.55 11.77
CA ALA A 132 -12.73 20.59 12.76
C ALA A 132 -14.24 20.65 13.07
N ASP A 133 -15.04 21.03 12.06
CA ASP A 133 -16.50 21.06 12.18
C ASP A 133 -17.14 19.65 12.00
N GLY A 134 -16.31 18.65 11.69
CA GLY A 134 -16.74 17.27 11.48
C GLY A 134 -17.20 16.96 10.04
N ASN A 135 -17.10 17.94 9.12
CA ASN A 135 -17.41 17.77 7.73
C ASN A 135 -16.14 17.84 6.88
N PRO A 136 -16.02 17.02 5.82
CA PRO A 136 -14.90 17.12 4.89
C PRO A 136 -14.90 18.49 4.19
N ASP A 137 -13.72 19.10 4.10
CA ASP A 137 -13.55 20.32 3.33
C ASP A 137 -13.90 20.14 1.85
N PRO A 138 -14.39 21.19 1.15
CA PRO A 138 -14.80 21.11 -0.25
C PRO A 138 -13.70 20.64 -1.19
N ASP A 139 -12.44 20.94 -0.87
CA ASP A 139 -11.25 20.63 -1.66
C ASP A 139 -10.51 19.38 -1.12
N ARG A 140 -11.20 18.55 -0.36
CA ARG A 140 -10.63 17.31 0.21
C ARG A 140 -10.06 16.40 -0.88
N VAL A 141 -8.84 15.94 -0.66
CA VAL A 141 -8.15 15.00 -1.55
C VAL A 141 -8.02 13.64 -0.88
N ASP A 142 -8.69 12.66 -1.44
CA ASP A 142 -8.65 11.27 -1.00
C ASP A 142 -7.93 10.40 -2.04
N VAL A 143 -7.07 9.50 -1.58
CA VAL A 143 -6.31 8.59 -2.42
C VAL A 143 -6.38 7.16 -1.92
N PRO A 144 -6.28 6.15 -2.81
CA PRO A 144 -6.24 4.76 -2.41
C PRO A 144 -4.93 4.42 -1.68
N ALA A 145 -5.01 3.50 -0.72
CA ALA A 145 -3.85 2.95 -0.06
C ALA A 145 -3.00 2.10 -1.03
N SER A 146 -1.69 2.16 -0.87
CA SER A 146 -0.72 1.33 -1.60
C SER A 146 -0.23 0.15 -0.77
N GLY A 147 -0.51 0.15 0.52
CA GLY A 147 -0.11 -0.92 1.42
C GLY A 147 -0.90 -0.95 2.72
N LYS A 148 -1.02 -2.16 3.27
CA LYS A 148 -1.60 -2.44 4.58
C LYS A 148 -0.52 -3.04 5.48
N LYS A 149 -0.43 -2.56 6.73
CA LYS A 149 0.49 -3.10 7.73
C LYS A 149 -0.02 -4.44 8.21
N SER A 150 0.88 -5.42 8.32
CA SER A 150 0.55 -6.70 8.92
C SER A 150 0.34 -6.57 10.43
N GLU A 151 -0.70 -7.22 10.93
CA GLU A 151 -1.00 -7.34 12.35
C GLU A 151 -0.32 -8.56 13.00
N VAL A 152 0.28 -9.44 12.17
CA VAL A 152 0.88 -10.71 12.60
C VAL A 152 2.40 -10.72 12.49
N GLY A 153 3.00 -9.54 12.39
CA GLY A 153 4.46 -9.36 12.30
C GLY A 153 4.98 -9.41 10.87
N ILE A 154 6.12 -10.07 10.66
CA ILE A 154 6.69 -10.27 9.32
C ILE A 154 5.86 -11.29 8.56
N ILE A 155 5.51 -10.95 7.33
CA ILE A 155 4.71 -11.80 6.44
C ILE A 155 5.48 -12.19 5.18
N PRO A 156 5.38 -13.44 4.71
CA PRO A 156 5.91 -13.87 3.42
C PRO A 156 4.96 -13.49 2.27
N THR A 157 5.33 -13.88 1.07
CA THR A 157 4.44 -13.83 -0.11
C THR A 157 3.08 -14.46 0.21
N PRO A 158 1.95 -13.76 -0.02
CA PRO A 158 0.63 -14.28 0.28
C PRO A 158 0.22 -15.44 -0.63
N SER A 159 -0.61 -16.33 -0.12
CA SER A 159 -1.43 -17.23 -0.95
C SER A 159 -2.72 -16.55 -1.29
N ILE A 160 -3.12 -16.55 -2.58
CA ILE A 160 -4.29 -15.81 -3.06
C ILE A 160 -5.40 -16.76 -3.47
N ALA A 161 -6.60 -16.53 -2.96
CA ALA A 161 -7.82 -17.20 -3.38
C ALA A 161 -8.84 -16.15 -3.84
N SER A 162 -9.49 -16.41 -4.99
CA SER A 162 -10.56 -15.54 -5.51
C SER A 162 -11.92 -16.06 -5.08
N GLU A 163 -12.83 -15.17 -4.79
CA GLU A 163 -14.23 -15.50 -4.59
C GLU A 163 -14.88 -16.00 -5.90
N ALA A 164 -15.83 -16.91 -5.79
CA ALA A 164 -16.63 -17.32 -6.91
C ALA A 164 -17.48 -16.11 -7.39
N GLY A 165 -17.21 -15.65 -8.62
CA GLY A 165 -17.80 -14.40 -9.16
C GLY A 165 -16.82 -13.24 -9.23
N GLY A 166 -15.62 -13.37 -8.63
CA GLY A 166 -14.49 -12.48 -8.88
C GLY A 166 -14.56 -11.09 -8.26
N GLN A 167 -15.47 -10.85 -7.30
CA GLN A 167 -15.62 -9.52 -6.70
C GLN A 167 -14.63 -9.26 -5.59
N LYS A 168 -14.10 -10.33 -4.95
CA LYS A 168 -13.15 -10.26 -3.86
C LYS A 168 -12.01 -11.26 -4.05
N GLU A 169 -10.86 -10.88 -3.56
CA GLU A 169 -9.71 -11.76 -3.38
C GLU A 169 -9.34 -11.82 -1.89
N TYR A 170 -8.89 -12.98 -1.48
CA TYR A 170 -8.43 -13.25 -0.12
C TYR A 170 -6.95 -13.56 -0.15
N LYS A 171 -6.15 -12.79 0.55
CA LYS A 171 -4.72 -13.03 0.73
C LYS A 171 -4.45 -13.59 2.10
N TYR A 172 -3.94 -14.80 2.13
CA TYR A 172 -3.58 -15.52 3.34
C TYR A 172 -2.08 -15.39 3.56
N THR A 173 -1.68 -14.84 4.70
CA THR A 173 -0.29 -14.72 5.10
C THR A 173 -0.08 -15.35 6.48
N SER A 174 1.02 -16.07 6.64
CA SER A 174 1.45 -16.58 7.96
C SER A 174 2.43 -15.57 8.55
N GLY A 175 2.11 -15.03 9.71
CA GLY A 175 2.97 -14.07 10.39
C GLY A 175 4.08 -14.69 11.23
N SER A 176 5.13 -13.91 11.51
CA SER A 176 6.20 -14.31 12.43
C SER A 176 5.70 -14.51 13.88
N SER A 177 4.55 -13.97 14.23
CA SER A 177 3.85 -14.25 15.51
C SER A 177 3.27 -15.65 15.60
N GLY A 178 3.28 -16.44 14.51
CA GLY A 178 2.64 -17.75 14.43
C GLY A 178 1.15 -17.72 14.12
N GLN A 179 0.61 -16.56 13.82
CA GLN A 179 -0.80 -16.36 13.43
C GLN A 179 -0.94 -16.27 11.92
N ILE A 180 -2.16 -16.48 11.43
CA ILE A 180 -2.52 -16.27 10.01
C ILE A 180 -3.36 -15.02 9.93
N GLU A 181 -2.98 -14.13 9.01
CA GLU A 181 -3.76 -12.96 8.63
C GLU A 181 -4.45 -13.22 7.31
N VAL A 182 -5.69 -12.74 7.19
CA VAL A 182 -6.47 -12.77 5.95
C VAL A 182 -6.81 -11.35 5.56
N THR A 183 -6.27 -10.88 4.46
CA THR A 183 -6.63 -9.59 3.89
C THR A 183 -7.64 -9.78 2.78
N VAL A 184 -8.79 -9.13 2.89
CA VAL A 184 -9.81 -9.08 1.83
C VAL A 184 -9.52 -7.92 0.91
N GLU A 185 -9.56 -8.16 -0.39
CA GLU A 185 -9.12 -7.17 -1.36
C GLU A 185 -10.02 -7.07 -2.59
N ASN A 186 -9.98 -5.89 -3.18
CA ASN A 186 -10.56 -5.62 -4.48
C ASN A 186 -9.59 -6.08 -5.59
N PRO A 187 -9.97 -7.06 -6.42
CA PRO A 187 -9.11 -7.51 -7.51
C PRO A 187 -8.88 -6.46 -8.60
N GLY A 188 -9.68 -5.40 -8.62
CA GLY A 188 -9.63 -4.33 -9.59
C GLY A 188 -10.73 -4.40 -10.66
N PRO A 189 -10.96 -3.30 -11.35
CA PRO A 189 -11.97 -3.23 -12.40
C PRO A 189 -11.61 -4.17 -13.57
N GLY A 190 -12.61 -4.92 -14.08
CA GLY A 190 -12.43 -5.83 -15.20
C GLY A 190 -11.96 -7.24 -14.84
N PHE A 191 -11.85 -7.56 -13.54
CA PHE A 191 -11.66 -8.92 -13.10
C PHE A 191 -13.00 -9.69 -13.16
N GLU A 192 -13.30 -10.24 -14.33
CA GLU A 192 -14.27 -11.32 -14.42
C GLU A 192 -13.52 -12.62 -14.17
N GLY A 193 -13.80 -13.25 -13.03
CA GLY A 193 -13.15 -14.50 -12.65
C GLY A 193 -13.18 -15.49 -13.80
N ARG A 194 -12.02 -15.80 -14.37
CA ARG A 194 -11.92 -16.89 -15.35
C ARG A 194 -12.19 -18.18 -14.59
N GLN A 195 -13.29 -18.82 -14.94
CA GLN A 195 -13.64 -20.16 -14.52
C GLN A 195 -12.64 -21.18 -15.10
#